data_301e0e0cdca613bc35f54689f0a25ce1
#
_entry.id   301e0e0cdca613bc35f54689f0a25ce1
#
_cell.length_a   1.000
_cell.length_b   1.000
_cell.length_c   1.000
_cell.angle_alpha   90.00
_cell.angle_beta   90.00
_cell.angle_gamma   90.00
#
_symmetry.space_group_name_H-M   'P 1'
#
loop_
_entity.id
_entity.type
_entity.pdbx_description
1 polymer ?
#
loop_
_entity_poly.entity_id
_entity_poly.type
_entity_poly.pdbx_seq_one_letter_code
_entity_poly.pdbx_strand_id
1 'polypeptide(L)'
;FVERGLPAGSRDKSILLAWILDSMALIRSRGEGNSIADEQGGMHSIVSKCFMSEPRKGWTSAEIADVTGISSTGIHHQLVKIRESGLVSDIRSSEGKKYMLRGGSFSTALELISTNATTIAKQRLSPLHDGVMNSQSRMEVPAEEESVPFKIDIVELGPSSEKDVLEELVTDLGFGGDRPRA
;
A
#
# COMPACT_ATOMS: atom_id res chain seq x y z
N PHE A 1 3.59 0.55 5.21
CA PHE A 1 3.48 0.00 3.84
C PHE A 1 4.78 -0.73 3.50
N VAL A 2 4.65 -1.84 2.80
CA VAL A 2 5.77 -2.63 2.27
C VAL A 2 5.61 -2.69 0.76
N GLU A 3 6.68 -2.44 0.02
CA GLU A 3 6.66 -2.57 -1.42
C GLU A 3 6.53 -4.06 -1.81
N ARG A 4 5.55 -4.35 -2.65
CA ARG A 4 5.27 -5.69 -3.18
C ARG A 4 5.09 -5.61 -4.69
N GLY A 5 5.79 -6.45 -5.40
CA GLY A 5 5.62 -6.57 -6.84
C GLY A 5 4.16 -6.86 -7.21
N LEU A 6 3.69 -6.26 -8.30
CA LEU A 6 2.34 -6.51 -8.79
C LEU A 6 2.20 -7.99 -9.21
N PRO A 7 1.20 -8.72 -8.72
CA PRO A 7 1.05 -10.13 -9.07
C PRO A 7 0.73 -10.32 -10.55
N ALA A 8 1.36 -11.29 -11.18
CA ALA A 8 1.12 -11.62 -12.59
C ALA A 8 -0.35 -12.03 -12.83
N GLY A 9 -0.96 -11.54 -13.90
CA GLY A 9 -2.36 -11.83 -14.25
C GLY A 9 -3.41 -11.06 -13.44
N SER A 10 -3.05 -9.98 -12.81
CA SER A 10 -3.77 -9.24 -11.78
C SER A 10 -4.96 -8.39 -12.26
N ARG A 11 -5.84 -8.93 -13.10
CA ARG A 11 -7.19 -8.35 -13.31
C ARG A 11 -8.23 -8.88 -12.32
N ASP A 12 -7.89 -9.91 -11.56
CA ASP A 12 -8.77 -10.45 -10.53
C ASP A 12 -8.80 -9.52 -9.31
N LYS A 13 -10.01 -9.10 -8.95
CA LYS A 13 -10.24 -8.19 -7.81
C LYS A 13 -9.80 -8.80 -6.48
N SER A 14 -9.90 -10.12 -6.32
CA SER A 14 -9.51 -10.82 -5.10
C SER A 14 -7.99 -10.80 -4.94
N ILE A 15 -7.25 -11.08 -6.01
CA ILE A 15 -5.79 -11.04 -6.04
C ILE A 15 -5.29 -9.62 -5.76
N LEU A 16 -5.89 -8.61 -6.42
CA LEU A 16 -5.52 -7.20 -6.19
C LEU A 16 -5.81 -6.75 -4.75
N LEU A 17 -6.93 -7.19 -4.19
CA LEU A 17 -7.24 -6.90 -2.80
C LEU A 17 -6.23 -7.55 -1.85
N ALA A 18 -5.90 -8.82 -2.05
CA ALA A 18 -4.90 -9.51 -1.25
C ALA A 18 -3.54 -8.81 -1.33
N TRP A 19 -3.12 -8.41 -2.53
CA TRP A 19 -1.88 -7.67 -2.74
C TRP A 19 -1.86 -6.33 -2.00
N ILE A 20 -2.95 -5.55 -2.05
CA ILE A 20 -3.06 -4.28 -1.31
C ILE A 20 -3.00 -4.53 0.20
N LEU A 21 -3.73 -5.52 0.71
CA LEU A 21 -3.75 -5.84 2.14
C LEU A 21 -2.38 -6.33 2.64
N ASP A 22 -1.63 -7.08 1.82
CA ASP A 22 -0.26 -7.48 2.13
C ASP A 22 0.68 -6.27 2.13
N SER A 23 0.57 -5.38 1.14
CA SER A 23 1.34 -4.14 1.10
C SER A 23 1.09 -3.22 2.30
N MET A 24 -0.12 -3.27 2.86
CA MET A 24 -0.49 -2.57 4.10
C MET A 24 -0.07 -3.34 5.37
N ALA A 25 0.55 -4.51 5.25
CA ALA A 25 0.89 -5.42 6.35
C ALA A 25 -0.33 -5.89 7.18
N LEU A 26 -1.53 -5.88 6.60
CA LEU A 26 -2.75 -6.34 7.24
C LEU A 26 -2.90 -7.86 7.18
N ILE A 27 -2.34 -8.48 6.17
CA ILE A 27 -2.19 -9.93 6.03
C ILE A 27 -0.70 -10.29 6.04
N ARG A 28 -0.38 -11.53 6.38
CA ARG A 28 1.01 -12.01 6.32
C ARG A 28 1.13 -12.96 5.14
N SER A 29 1.93 -12.57 4.17
CA SER A 29 2.38 -13.49 3.14
C SER A 29 3.23 -14.59 3.79
N ARG A 30 2.80 -15.84 3.73
CA ARG A 30 3.55 -17.01 4.20
C ARG A 30 4.47 -17.49 3.08
N GLY A 31 5.65 -16.85 2.95
CA GLY A 31 6.74 -17.36 2.12
C GLY A 31 6.63 -17.02 0.62
N GLU A 32 7.77 -16.99 -0.03
CA GLU A 32 7.91 -16.81 -1.47
C GLU A 32 7.19 -17.95 -2.22
N GLY A 33 6.10 -17.62 -2.90
CA GLY A 33 5.48 -18.51 -3.87
C GLY A 33 3.98 -18.77 -3.77
N ASN A 34 3.27 -18.42 -2.70
CA ASN A 34 1.84 -18.69 -2.60
C ASN A 34 1.05 -17.53 -2.00
N SER A 35 0.93 -16.43 -2.75
CA SER A 35 0.02 -15.30 -2.42
C SER A 35 -1.47 -15.71 -2.47
N ILE A 36 -1.80 -16.85 -3.04
CA ILE A 36 -3.16 -17.36 -3.22
C ILE A 36 -3.77 -17.88 -1.90
N ALA A 37 -2.96 -18.30 -0.94
CA ALA A 37 -3.46 -18.89 0.31
C ALA A 37 -4.13 -17.88 1.25
N ASP A 38 -3.83 -16.58 1.13
CA ASP A 38 -4.41 -15.54 1.98
C ASP A 38 -5.67 -14.88 1.38
N GLU A 39 -6.05 -15.21 0.14
CA GLU A 39 -7.31 -14.76 -0.46
C GLU A 39 -8.54 -15.27 0.33
N GLN A 40 -8.39 -16.33 1.10
CA GLN A 40 -9.42 -16.86 1.99
C GLN A 40 -9.22 -16.45 3.46
N GLY A 41 -8.24 -15.61 3.73
CA GLY A 41 -7.93 -15.15 5.09
C GLY A 41 -9.05 -14.30 5.69
N GLY A 42 -9.14 -14.30 7.02
CA GLY A 42 -10.18 -13.57 7.73
C GLY A 42 -10.23 -12.08 7.39
N MET A 43 -9.08 -11.42 7.25
CA MET A 43 -8.99 -10.01 6.87
C MET A 43 -9.54 -9.76 5.46
N HIS A 44 -9.11 -10.57 4.48
CA HIS A 44 -9.59 -10.49 3.11
C HIS A 44 -11.11 -10.70 3.03
N SER A 45 -11.64 -11.69 3.76
CA SER A 45 -13.07 -11.98 3.81
C SER A 45 -13.88 -10.81 4.38
N ILE A 46 -13.40 -10.18 5.46
CA ILE A 46 -14.06 -9.00 6.08
C ILE A 46 -14.06 -7.84 5.08
N VAL A 47 -12.92 -7.51 4.48
CA VAL A 47 -12.83 -6.36 3.57
C VAL A 47 -13.67 -6.59 2.32
N SER A 48 -13.58 -7.76 1.68
CA SER A 48 -14.30 -8.04 0.43
C SER A 48 -15.81 -8.15 0.63
N LYS A 49 -16.26 -8.93 1.63
CA LYS A 49 -17.67 -9.23 1.83
C LYS A 49 -18.45 -8.13 2.54
N CYS A 50 -17.81 -7.34 3.39
CA CYS A 50 -18.46 -6.28 4.13
C CYS A 50 -18.13 -4.90 3.56
N PHE A 51 -16.88 -4.47 3.67
CA PHE A 51 -16.51 -3.08 3.37
C PHE A 51 -16.46 -2.74 1.89
N MET A 52 -16.16 -3.69 1.00
CA MET A 52 -16.18 -3.44 -0.44
C MET A 52 -17.57 -3.67 -1.04
N SER A 53 -18.37 -4.59 -0.51
CA SER A 53 -19.71 -4.83 -1.02
C SER A 53 -20.68 -3.71 -0.64
N GLU A 54 -20.59 -3.19 0.58
CA GLU A 54 -21.43 -2.09 1.08
C GLU A 54 -20.56 -0.99 1.73
N PRO A 55 -19.84 -0.16 0.94
CA PRO A 55 -18.82 0.75 1.44
C PRO A 55 -19.31 1.84 2.40
N ARG A 56 -20.60 2.19 2.30
CA ARG A 56 -21.24 3.25 3.10
C ARG A 56 -21.98 2.72 4.30
N LYS A 57 -22.10 1.40 4.43
CA LYS A 57 -22.78 0.78 5.58
C LYS A 57 -21.87 0.80 6.80
N GLY A 58 -22.46 1.15 7.94
CA GLY A 58 -21.83 0.91 9.24
C GLY A 58 -22.11 -0.50 9.72
N TRP A 59 -21.07 -1.31 9.87
CA TRP A 59 -21.12 -2.71 10.26
C TRP A 59 -20.88 -2.88 11.75
N THR A 60 -21.70 -3.64 12.44
CA THR A 60 -21.39 -4.12 13.79
C THR A 60 -20.48 -5.35 13.73
N SER A 61 -19.78 -5.65 14.81
CA SER A 61 -18.95 -6.87 14.88
C SER A 61 -19.76 -8.16 14.73
N ALA A 62 -21.01 -8.15 15.19
CA ALA A 62 -21.94 -9.28 15.06
C ALA A 62 -22.32 -9.51 13.59
N GLU A 63 -22.75 -8.47 12.89
CA GLU A 63 -23.10 -8.57 11.45
C GLU A 63 -21.90 -9.04 10.61
N ILE A 64 -20.67 -8.56 10.94
CA ILE A 64 -19.46 -9.02 10.24
C ILE A 64 -19.22 -10.51 10.53
N ALA A 65 -19.41 -10.98 11.75
CA ALA A 65 -19.27 -12.38 12.11
C ALA A 65 -20.27 -13.25 11.34
N ASP A 66 -21.52 -12.82 11.26
CA ASP A 66 -22.58 -13.53 10.56
C ASP A 66 -22.30 -13.66 9.05
N VAL A 67 -21.83 -12.57 8.42
CA VAL A 67 -21.52 -12.56 6.96
C VAL A 67 -20.26 -13.35 6.63
N THR A 68 -19.25 -13.31 7.51
CA THR A 68 -17.94 -13.90 7.23
C THR A 68 -17.77 -15.31 7.76
N GLY A 69 -18.55 -15.70 8.77
CA GLY A 69 -18.41 -16.97 9.49
C GLY A 69 -17.21 -17.01 10.43
N ILE A 70 -16.59 -15.87 10.73
CA ILE A 70 -15.42 -15.76 11.59
C ILE A 70 -15.88 -15.61 13.05
N SER A 71 -15.18 -16.26 13.98
CA SER A 71 -15.50 -16.15 15.41
C SER A 71 -15.41 -14.72 15.93
N SER A 72 -16.19 -14.38 16.94
CA SER A 72 -16.21 -13.05 17.56
C SER A 72 -14.82 -12.57 17.99
N THR A 73 -14.00 -13.45 18.56
CA THR A 73 -12.61 -13.13 18.95
C THR A 73 -11.75 -12.83 17.71
N GLY A 74 -11.90 -13.64 16.63
CA GLY A 74 -11.21 -13.41 15.38
C GLY A 74 -11.58 -12.07 14.75
N ILE A 75 -12.87 -11.75 14.70
CA ILE A 75 -13.37 -10.45 14.23
C ILE A 75 -12.76 -9.30 15.02
N HIS A 76 -12.76 -9.38 16.34
CA HIS A 76 -12.21 -8.32 17.19
C HIS A 76 -10.74 -8.03 16.83
N HIS A 77 -9.92 -9.06 16.71
CA HIS A 77 -8.52 -8.93 16.30
C HIS A 77 -8.35 -8.27 14.92
N GLN A 78 -9.17 -8.66 13.94
CA GLN A 78 -9.10 -8.10 12.61
C GLN A 78 -9.58 -6.63 12.59
N LEU A 79 -10.65 -6.31 13.31
CA LEU A 79 -11.17 -4.95 13.40
C LEU A 79 -10.20 -3.99 14.09
N VAL A 80 -9.43 -4.43 15.07
CA VAL A 80 -8.36 -3.61 15.66
C VAL A 80 -7.32 -3.25 14.60
N LYS A 81 -6.80 -4.24 13.88
CA LYS A 81 -5.78 -4.04 12.85
C LYS A 81 -6.26 -3.12 11.71
N ILE A 82 -7.46 -3.37 11.18
CA ILE A 82 -7.98 -2.58 10.06
C ILE A 82 -8.30 -1.14 10.45
N ARG A 83 -8.70 -0.91 11.70
CA ARG A 83 -8.88 0.43 12.26
C ARG A 83 -7.54 1.14 12.44
N GLU A 84 -6.53 0.46 12.99
CA GLU A 84 -5.18 1.00 13.18
C GLU A 84 -4.49 1.34 11.86
N SER A 85 -4.77 0.61 10.80
CA SER A 85 -4.30 0.95 9.45
C SER A 85 -4.92 2.24 8.89
N GLY A 86 -6.04 2.70 9.49
CA GLY A 86 -6.78 3.86 9.01
C GLY A 86 -7.75 3.58 7.87
N LEU A 87 -7.90 2.34 7.43
CA LEU A 87 -8.82 1.96 6.35
C LEU A 87 -10.28 2.07 6.80
N VAL A 88 -10.55 1.75 8.06
CA VAL A 88 -11.88 1.77 8.65
C VAL A 88 -11.90 2.72 9.83
N SER A 89 -13.00 3.46 9.98
CA SER A 89 -13.31 4.25 11.16
C SER A 89 -14.41 3.59 11.97
N ASP A 90 -14.44 3.86 13.27
CA ASP A 90 -15.51 3.43 14.15
C ASP A 90 -16.37 4.61 14.60
N ILE A 91 -17.67 4.40 14.64
CA ILE A 91 -18.67 5.36 15.11
C ILE A 91 -19.47 4.70 16.23
N ARG A 92 -19.66 5.42 17.31
CA ARG A 92 -20.57 5.01 18.38
C ARG A 92 -21.99 5.42 18.02
N SER A 93 -22.87 4.43 17.95
CA SER A 93 -24.31 4.60 17.73
C SER A 93 -25.08 4.15 18.99
N SER A 94 -26.35 4.49 19.08
CA SER A 94 -27.26 3.95 20.10
C SER A 94 -27.32 2.42 20.11
N GLU A 95 -27.10 1.80 18.97
CA GLU A 95 -27.07 0.33 18.78
C GLU A 95 -25.69 -0.29 19.04
N GLY A 96 -24.70 0.51 19.47
CA GLY A 96 -23.35 0.06 19.74
C GLY A 96 -22.32 0.64 18.78
N LYS A 97 -21.16 -0.01 18.73
CA LYS A 97 -20.05 0.40 17.91
C LYS A 97 -20.20 -0.14 16.49
N LYS A 98 -20.21 0.77 15.50
CA LYS A 98 -20.26 0.43 14.08
C LYS A 98 -18.95 0.80 13.40
N TYR A 99 -18.53 -0.04 12.47
CA TYR A 99 -17.31 0.12 11.67
C TYR A 99 -17.71 0.42 10.23
N MET A 100 -17.08 1.41 9.63
CA MET A 100 -17.35 1.80 8.25
C MET A 100 -16.07 2.17 7.52
N LEU A 101 -16.07 2.02 6.20
CA LEU A 101 -14.95 2.39 5.38
C LEU A 101 -14.74 3.91 5.43
N ARG A 102 -13.51 4.34 5.69
CA ARG A 102 -13.19 5.77 5.81
C ARG A 102 -13.45 6.48 4.47
N GLY A 103 -14.18 7.59 4.53
CA GLY A 103 -14.58 8.33 3.33
C GLY A 103 -15.62 7.65 2.45
N GLY A 104 -16.19 6.50 2.87
CA GLY A 104 -17.27 5.82 2.19
C GLY A 104 -16.89 5.12 0.87
N SER A 105 -15.61 5.03 0.55
CA SER A 105 -15.08 4.23 -0.56
C SER A 105 -13.67 3.74 -0.27
N PHE A 106 -13.27 2.63 -0.91
CA PHE A 106 -11.95 2.05 -0.72
C PHE A 106 -10.83 2.97 -1.24
N SER A 107 -11.02 3.59 -2.40
CA SER A 107 -10.07 4.54 -2.98
C SER A 107 -9.88 5.77 -2.09
N THR A 108 -10.97 6.36 -1.61
CA THR A 108 -10.90 7.52 -0.71
C THR A 108 -10.21 7.15 0.61
N ALA A 109 -10.47 5.97 1.15
CA ALA A 109 -9.79 5.50 2.35
C ALA A 109 -8.26 5.39 2.13
N LEU A 110 -7.82 4.83 1.00
CA LEU A 110 -6.40 4.74 0.65
C LEU A 110 -5.76 6.11 0.44
N GLU A 111 -6.45 7.04 -0.24
CA GLU A 111 -5.98 8.42 -0.40
C GLU A 111 -5.78 9.13 0.94
N LEU A 112 -6.74 8.99 1.86
CA LEU A 112 -6.65 9.56 3.20
C LEU A 112 -5.48 8.96 3.99
N ILE A 113 -5.25 7.65 3.88
CA ILE A 113 -4.10 6.98 4.52
C ILE A 113 -2.79 7.51 3.94
N SER A 114 -2.68 7.59 2.61
CA SER A 114 -1.50 8.10 1.91
C SER A 114 -1.18 9.54 2.31
N THR A 115 -2.19 10.41 2.29
CA THR A 115 -2.07 11.82 2.69
C THR A 115 -1.62 11.95 4.15
N ASN A 116 -2.23 11.20 5.06
CA ASN A 116 -1.86 11.21 6.47
C ASN A 116 -0.43 10.70 6.67
N ALA A 117 -0.06 9.59 6.04
CA ALA A 117 1.29 9.03 6.12
C ALA A 117 2.35 10.02 5.62
N THR A 118 2.09 10.67 4.49
CA THR A 118 2.97 11.70 3.93
C THR A 118 3.09 12.90 4.87
N THR A 119 1.98 13.37 5.44
CA THR A 119 1.98 14.50 6.38
C THR A 119 2.77 14.17 7.64
N ILE A 120 2.54 13.00 8.24
CA ILE A 120 3.28 12.55 9.43
C ILE A 120 4.77 12.41 9.12
N ALA A 121 5.11 11.82 7.97
CA ALA A 121 6.51 11.67 7.56
C ALA A 121 7.20 13.04 7.43
N LYS A 122 6.56 14.00 6.73
CA LYS A 122 7.10 15.36 6.60
C LYS A 122 7.27 16.05 7.94
N GLN A 123 6.27 15.97 8.83
CA GLN A 123 6.34 16.57 10.17
C GLN A 123 7.47 15.98 11.03
N ARG A 124 7.77 14.68 10.88
CA ARG A 124 8.84 14.03 11.63
C ARG A 124 10.22 14.22 11.01
N LEU A 125 10.28 14.32 9.68
CA LEU A 125 11.54 14.59 8.97
C LEU A 125 12.03 16.01 9.12
N SER A 126 11.14 16.99 9.25
CA SER A 126 11.54 18.40 9.39
C SER A 126 12.48 18.64 10.57
N PRO A 127 12.17 18.25 11.82
CA PRO A 127 13.10 18.43 12.95
C PRO A 127 14.42 17.66 12.76
N LEU A 128 14.36 16.48 12.12
CA LEU A 128 15.56 15.70 11.83
C LEU A 128 16.44 16.41 10.80
N HIS A 129 15.83 16.93 9.73
CA HIS A 129 16.53 17.73 8.72
C HIS A 129 17.20 18.94 9.35
N ASP A 130 16.47 19.72 10.15
CA ASP A 130 17.01 20.90 10.85
C ASP A 130 18.16 20.53 11.79
N GLY A 131 18.05 19.39 12.50
CA GLY A 131 19.11 18.88 13.35
C GLY A 131 20.34 18.44 12.57
N VAL A 132 20.17 17.81 11.42
CA VAL A 132 21.27 17.38 10.54
C VAL A 132 21.95 18.58 9.90
N MET A 133 21.20 19.54 9.37
CA MET A 133 21.74 20.76 8.75
C MET A 133 22.50 21.60 9.77
N ASN A 134 22.00 21.72 10.99
CA ASN A 134 22.71 22.44 12.07
C ASN A 134 24.00 21.72 12.53
N SER A 135 24.08 20.40 12.40
CA SER A 135 25.29 19.64 12.71
C SER A 135 26.30 19.69 11.55
N GLN A 136 25.84 19.70 10.32
CA GLN A 136 26.68 19.81 9.12
C GLN A 136 27.34 21.18 8.98
N SER A 137 26.70 22.24 9.46
CA SER A 137 27.32 23.58 9.46
C SER A 137 28.56 23.67 10.39
N ARG A 138 28.83 22.65 11.21
CA ARG A 138 30.04 22.51 12.03
C ARG A 138 31.14 21.63 11.41
N MET A 139 30.82 20.91 10.35
CA MET A 139 31.79 20.14 9.57
C MET A 139 32.02 20.90 8.26
N GLU A 140 33.19 21.47 8.08
CA GLU A 140 33.68 21.86 6.77
C GLU A 140 33.85 20.59 5.94
N VAL A 141 32.80 20.21 5.23
CA VAL A 141 32.89 19.17 4.21
C VAL A 141 33.53 19.82 2.99
N PRO A 142 34.67 19.34 2.49
CA PRO A 142 35.20 19.81 1.23
C PRO A 142 34.12 19.57 0.18
N ALA A 143 33.72 20.64 -0.50
CA ALA A 143 32.74 20.58 -1.55
C ALA A 143 33.36 19.94 -2.80
N GLU A 144 33.50 18.63 -2.81
CA GLU A 144 33.52 17.83 -4.01
C GLU A 144 32.16 17.14 -4.11
N GLU A 145 31.17 17.92 -4.55
CA GLU A 145 29.94 17.35 -5.09
C GLU A 145 30.30 16.61 -6.38
N GLU A 146 30.62 15.33 -6.29
CA GLU A 146 30.40 14.44 -7.42
C GLU A 146 28.89 14.43 -7.65
N SER A 147 28.45 15.35 -8.52
CA SER A 147 27.11 15.27 -9.08
C SER A 147 27.01 13.95 -9.83
N VAL A 148 26.33 12.97 -9.24
CA VAL A 148 25.95 11.78 -9.99
C VAL A 148 25.07 12.28 -11.15
N PRO A 149 25.56 12.17 -12.41
CA PRO A 149 24.79 12.68 -13.54
C PRO A 149 23.56 11.81 -13.70
N PHE A 150 22.43 12.30 -13.20
CA PHE A 150 21.14 11.68 -13.47
C PHE A 150 20.65 12.24 -14.81
N LYS A 151 20.76 11.43 -15.84
CA LYS A 151 20.32 11.80 -17.19
C LYS A 151 18.97 11.14 -17.47
N ILE A 152 17.93 11.94 -17.60
CA ILE A 152 16.63 11.48 -18.12
C ILE A 152 16.59 11.88 -19.58
N ASP A 153 16.71 10.92 -20.48
CA ASP A 153 16.44 11.13 -21.88
C ASP A 153 14.94 10.93 -22.13
N ILE A 154 14.23 12.00 -22.49
CA ILE A 154 12.83 11.91 -22.90
C ILE A 154 12.82 11.49 -24.37
N VAL A 155 12.43 10.26 -24.63
CA VAL A 155 12.24 9.76 -26.00
C VAL A 155 10.79 10.03 -26.41
N GLU A 156 10.60 10.74 -27.52
CA GLU A 156 9.28 10.84 -28.15
C GLU A 156 8.92 9.47 -28.73
N LEU A 157 7.93 8.82 -28.15
CA LEU A 157 7.42 7.54 -28.62
C LEU A 157 6.74 7.72 -29.98
N GLY A 158 7.43 7.30 -31.04
CA GLY A 158 6.81 7.12 -32.33
C GLY A 158 5.78 6.00 -32.34
N PRO A 159 4.99 5.80 -33.41
CA PRO A 159 3.98 4.74 -33.48
C PRO A 159 4.65 3.37 -33.68
N SER A 160 5.23 2.84 -32.62
CA SER A 160 5.81 1.50 -32.57
C SER A 160 4.85 0.48 -31.91
N SER A 161 5.09 -0.80 -32.15
CA SER A 161 4.28 -1.86 -31.55
C SER A 161 4.43 -1.86 -30.01
N GLU A 162 3.42 -2.30 -29.25
CA GLU A 162 3.45 -2.33 -27.78
C GLU A 162 4.70 -3.06 -27.21
N LYS A 163 5.26 -3.98 -27.99
CA LYS A 163 6.43 -4.77 -27.60
C LYS A 163 7.74 -3.97 -27.69
N ASP A 164 7.85 -3.12 -28.70
CA ASP A 164 9.01 -2.26 -28.91
C ASP A 164 9.07 -1.15 -27.87
N VAL A 165 7.91 -0.61 -27.48
CA VAL A 165 7.78 0.42 -26.43
C VAL A 165 8.24 -0.10 -25.06
N LEU A 166 7.94 -1.36 -24.74
CA LEU A 166 8.34 -1.96 -23.48
C LEU A 166 9.86 -2.22 -23.41
N GLU A 167 10.47 -2.70 -24.51
CA GLU A 167 11.91 -2.93 -24.60
C GLU A 167 12.69 -1.62 -24.54
N GLU A 168 12.18 -0.58 -25.18
CA GLU A 168 12.78 0.75 -25.18
C GLU A 168 12.69 1.37 -23.76
N LEU A 169 11.55 1.30 -23.10
CA LEU A 169 11.36 1.76 -21.72
C LEU A 169 12.30 1.05 -20.73
N VAL A 170 12.46 -0.27 -20.88
CA VAL A 170 13.36 -1.07 -20.02
C VAL A 170 14.82 -0.67 -20.25
N THR A 171 15.19 -0.34 -21.48
CA THR A 171 16.53 0.13 -21.83
C THR A 171 16.80 1.54 -21.28
N ASP A 172 15.84 2.45 -21.41
CA ASP A 172 15.94 3.83 -20.91
C ASP A 172 16.00 3.92 -19.39
N LEU A 173 15.35 2.98 -18.71
CA LEU A 173 15.44 2.82 -17.25
C LEU A 173 16.75 2.16 -16.78
N GLY A 174 17.66 1.83 -17.71
CA GLY A 174 18.95 1.23 -17.40
C GLY A 174 18.92 -0.26 -17.07
N PHE A 175 17.76 -0.93 -17.31
CA PHE A 175 17.61 -2.38 -17.08
C PHE A 175 17.93 -3.22 -18.32
N GLY A 176 18.14 -2.60 -19.50
CA GLY A 176 18.38 -3.24 -20.79
C GLY A 176 19.85 -3.54 -21.11
N GLY A 177 20.73 -3.60 -20.14
CA GLY A 177 22.16 -3.89 -20.38
C GLY A 177 22.47 -5.38 -20.27
N ASP A 178 23.19 -5.93 -21.27
CA ASP A 178 23.87 -7.22 -21.17
C ASP A 178 24.81 -7.21 -19.94
N ARG A 179 24.46 -7.95 -18.89
CA ARG A 179 25.40 -8.18 -17.80
C ARG A 179 26.53 -9.07 -18.32
N PRO A 180 27.80 -8.66 -18.25
CA PRO A 180 28.89 -9.56 -18.55
C PRO A 180 28.82 -10.73 -17.58
N ARG A 181 28.69 -11.94 -18.11
CA ARG A 181 28.79 -13.17 -17.32
C ARG A 181 30.22 -13.25 -16.78
N ALA A 182 30.33 -13.21 -15.44
CA ALA A 182 31.56 -13.56 -14.76
C ALA A 182 31.75 -15.08 -14.72
#